data_aba49e29caf5d91989b45510db19a195
#
_entry.id   aba49e29caf5d91989b45510db19a195
#
_cell.length_a   1.000
_cell.length_b   1.000
_cell.length_c   1.000
_cell.angle_alpha   90.00
_cell.angle_beta   90.00
_cell.angle_gamma   90.00
#
_symmetry.space_group_name_H-M   'P 1'
#
loop_
_entity.id
_entity.type
_entity.pdbx_description
1 polymer ?
#
loop_
_entity_poly.entity_id
_entity_poly.type
_entity_poly.pdbx_seq_one_letter_code
_entity_poly.pdbx_strand_id
1 'polypeptide(L)'
;MPNHILIVDDEPAILDTLSGILQDESYEVSVAKGGQEALKIIKADPPPDLVLLDIWMPDLDGIETLQRAMEVHPRLLVVMMSGHGSIESAVKAIKLGAYDYIEKPLSLEKITLLVKHALHERRLELENRDLRERAGRRFKLVGESVVMVELRRQIATAGPAPSRVLISGENGTGKELVARGIHLESPRADKPFIEVNCAAIPETLIESELFGHEKGAFTGATSMRRGQFELADGGTLFLDEVGDMSLATQAKVLRVLQEQRFLRVGGTRPIKVDVRVIAASNKNLVEAIRRGTFREDLYFRLAVLQIDVPPLRERREDIPALVSHFMQVNMEEQGLRPREISEEALDVLARHDWPGNVRELRNLVERVVIMARGPIIQAADVAPLVRQAGEIHPPQIPSAFDYASLRDARAAFEREYIGRKLREHGWNVSKTADDLKVERSHLHRKIKLLNIEVRPES
;
A
#
# COMPACT_ATOMS: atom_id res chain seq x y z
N MET A 1 -14.56 -23.23 12.04
CA MET A 1 -15.14 -24.57 11.86
C MET A 1 -14.02 -25.57 11.94
N PRO A 2 -14.23 -26.82 12.40
CA PRO A 2 -13.18 -27.84 12.33
C PRO A 2 -12.85 -28.15 10.88
N ASN A 3 -11.57 -28.46 10.58
CA ASN A 3 -11.18 -28.85 9.24
C ASN A 3 -11.78 -30.23 8.88
N HIS A 4 -12.26 -30.35 7.65
CA HIS A 4 -12.90 -31.58 7.14
C HIS A 4 -11.87 -32.44 6.39
N ILE A 5 -11.69 -33.66 6.84
CA ILE A 5 -10.74 -34.64 6.26
C ILE A 5 -11.53 -35.81 5.68
N LEU A 6 -11.25 -36.15 4.43
CA LEU A 6 -11.79 -37.34 3.77
C LEU A 6 -10.74 -38.45 3.81
N ILE A 7 -11.12 -39.63 4.29
CA ILE A 7 -10.29 -40.84 4.27
C ILE A 7 -10.86 -41.80 3.24
N VAL A 8 -9.99 -42.26 2.32
CA VAL A 8 -10.36 -43.14 1.22
C VAL A 8 -9.49 -44.38 1.26
N ASP A 9 -10.09 -45.52 1.59
CA ASP A 9 -9.42 -46.82 1.70
C ASP A 9 -10.46 -47.93 1.56
N ASP A 10 -10.13 -49.02 0.95
CA ASP A 10 -11.03 -50.17 0.81
C ASP A 10 -11.06 -51.11 2.06
N GLU A 11 -10.09 -50.94 2.96
CA GLU A 11 -9.96 -51.67 4.19
C GLU A 11 -10.75 -50.98 5.35
N PRO A 12 -11.89 -51.59 5.83
CA PRO A 12 -12.66 -50.95 6.91
C PRO A 12 -11.89 -50.70 8.21
N ALA A 13 -10.93 -51.57 8.53
CA ALA A 13 -10.11 -51.45 9.72
C ALA A 13 -9.22 -50.21 9.69
N ILE A 14 -8.71 -49.81 8.51
CA ILE A 14 -7.92 -48.59 8.32
C ILE A 14 -8.83 -47.37 8.46
N LEU A 15 -10.00 -47.38 7.81
CA LEU A 15 -11.02 -46.32 7.92
C LEU A 15 -11.40 -46.06 9.38
N ASP A 16 -11.72 -47.09 10.14
CA ASP A 16 -12.12 -46.97 11.54
C ASP A 16 -10.98 -46.44 12.42
N THR A 17 -9.76 -46.95 12.22
CA THR A 17 -8.57 -46.52 12.99
C THR A 17 -8.23 -45.07 12.72
N LEU A 18 -8.13 -44.66 11.44
CA LEU A 18 -7.81 -43.30 11.08
C LEU A 18 -8.90 -42.31 11.47
N SER A 19 -10.19 -42.72 11.33
CA SER A 19 -11.30 -41.88 11.74
C SER A 19 -11.25 -41.58 13.23
N GLY A 20 -11.03 -42.61 14.08
CA GLY A 20 -10.90 -42.41 15.54
C GLY A 20 -9.80 -41.43 15.90
N ILE A 21 -8.59 -41.63 15.30
CA ILE A 21 -7.43 -40.77 15.56
C ILE A 21 -7.68 -39.31 15.18
N LEU A 22 -8.24 -39.08 13.99
CA LEU A 22 -8.45 -37.72 13.49
C LEU A 22 -9.61 -37.03 14.21
N GLN A 23 -10.64 -37.78 14.63
CA GLN A 23 -11.72 -37.26 15.48
C GLN A 23 -11.23 -36.87 16.87
N ASP A 24 -10.34 -37.68 17.49
CA ASP A 24 -9.67 -37.33 18.76
C ASP A 24 -8.86 -36.02 18.67
N GLU A 25 -8.31 -35.74 17.49
CA GLU A 25 -7.60 -34.46 17.19
C GLU A 25 -8.58 -33.32 16.80
N SER A 26 -9.89 -33.54 16.95
CA SER A 26 -10.95 -32.54 16.68
C SER A 26 -11.14 -32.18 15.20
N TYR A 27 -10.82 -33.09 14.28
CA TYR A 27 -11.18 -32.94 12.86
C TYR A 27 -12.56 -33.51 12.57
N GLU A 28 -13.25 -32.95 11.59
CA GLU A 28 -14.45 -33.55 11.00
C GLU A 28 -13.99 -34.58 9.96
N VAL A 29 -14.50 -35.82 10.07
CA VAL A 29 -14.00 -36.90 9.24
C VAL A 29 -15.13 -37.51 8.43
N SER A 30 -14.93 -37.65 7.11
CA SER A 30 -15.74 -38.46 6.20
C SER A 30 -14.94 -39.63 5.68
N VAL A 31 -15.58 -40.69 5.35
CA VAL A 31 -14.96 -41.91 4.82
C VAL A 31 -15.54 -42.29 3.47
N ALA A 32 -14.73 -42.87 2.60
CA ALA A 32 -15.11 -43.46 1.33
C ALA A 32 -14.39 -44.80 1.15
N LYS A 33 -15.09 -45.80 0.64
CA LYS A 33 -14.55 -47.17 0.45
C LYS A 33 -13.90 -47.38 -0.93
N GLY A 34 -13.85 -46.31 -1.74
CA GLY A 34 -13.27 -46.38 -3.08
C GLY A 34 -13.27 -45.05 -3.79
N GLY A 35 -12.57 -44.98 -4.93
CA GLY A 35 -12.33 -43.74 -5.67
C GLY A 35 -13.59 -43.06 -6.20
N GLN A 36 -14.61 -43.87 -6.63
CA GLN A 36 -15.86 -43.29 -7.13
C GLN A 36 -16.69 -42.61 -6.03
N GLU A 37 -16.71 -43.16 -4.84
CA GLU A 37 -17.38 -42.56 -3.67
C GLU A 37 -16.63 -41.29 -3.23
N ALA A 38 -15.31 -41.36 -3.17
CA ALA A 38 -14.44 -40.22 -2.86
C ALA A 38 -14.69 -39.04 -3.81
N LEU A 39 -14.77 -39.28 -5.11
CA LEU A 39 -15.03 -38.23 -6.10
C LEU A 39 -16.40 -37.56 -5.95
N LYS A 40 -17.43 -38.26 -5.43
CA LYS A 40 -18.74 -37.66 -5.10
C LYS A 40 -18.61 -36.67 -3.94
N ILE A 41 -17.85 -37.05 -2.90
CA ILE A 41 -17.65 -36.22 -1.72
C ILE A 41 -16.76 -35.01 -2.09
N ILE A 42 -15.70 -35.20 -2.88
CA ILE A 42 -14.81 -34.13 -3.35
C ILE A 42 -15.57 -33.09 -4.20
N LYS A 43 -16.58 -33.51 -4.98
CA LYS A 43 -17.42 -32.60 -5.77
C LYS A 43 -18.49 -31.87 -4.98
N ALA A 44 -18.70 -32.20 -3.71
CA ALA A 44 -19.65 -31.49 -2.86
C ALA A 44 -19.13 -30.08 -2.53
N ASP A 45 -20.03 -29.19 -2.16
CA ASP A 45 -19.71 -27.84 -1.70
C ASP A 45 -20.15 -27.67 -0.24
N PRO A 46 -19.21 -27.44 0.70
CA PRO A 46 -17.76 -27.30 0.51
C PRO A 46 -17.04 -28.64 0.33
N PRO A 47 -15.93 -28.66 -0.43
CA PRO A 47 -15.06 -29.84 -0.56
C PRO A 47 -14.27 -30.09 0.73
N PRO A 48 -13.74 -31.32 0.94
CA PRO A 48 -12.85 -31.60 2.07
C PRO A 48 -11.57 -30.72 2.04
N ASP A 49 -11.04 -30.41 3.22
CA ASP A 49 -9.81 -29.63 3.36
C ASP A 49 -8.56 -30.46 3.04
N LEU A 50 -8.60 -31.76 3.33
CA LEU A 50 -7.54 -32.71 3.04
C LEU A 50 -8.13 -34.09 2.74
N VAL A 51 -7.51 -34.83 1.83
CA VAL A 51 -7.86 -36.19 1.48
C VAL A 51 -6.68 -37.12 1.79
N LEU A 52 -6.91 -38.17 2.58
CA LEU A 52 -6.00 -39.30 2.71
C LEU A 52 -6.50 -40.37 1.74
N LEU A 53 -5.71 -40.71 0.74
CA LEU A 53 -6.15 -41.54 -0.40
C LEU A 53 -5.24 -42.77 -0.57
N ASP A 54 -5.83 -43.95 -0.43
CA ASP A 54 -5.08 -45.17 -0.74
C ASP A 54 -4.84 -45.33 -2.25
N ILE A 55 -3.70 -45.90 -2.62
CA ILE A 55 -3.33 -46.14 -4.02
C ILE A 55 -4.08 -47.35 -4.56
N TRP A 56 -4.15 -48.43 -3.79
CA TRP A 56 -4.68 -49.71 -4.25
C TRP A 56 -6.12 -49.90 -3.82
N MET A 57 -7.07 -49.68 -4.72
CA MET A 57 -8.49 -49.86 -4.50
C MET A 57 -9.15 -50.63 -5.68
N PRO A 58 -10.17 -51.44 -5.41
CA PRO A 58 -10.71 -52.38 -6.45
C PRO A 58 -11.54 -51.72 -7.53
N ASP A 59 -12.14 -50.53 -7.33
CA ASP A 59 -13.03 -49.89 -8.30
C ASP A 59 -12.27 -48.88 -9.21
N LEU A 60 -11.74 -47.83 -8.61
CA LEU A 60 -10.95 -46.81 -9.26
C LEU A 60 -9.67 -46.61 -8.45
N ASP A 61 -8.51 -46.81 -9.08
CA ASP A 61 -7.27 -46.68 -8.34
C ASP A 61 -7.03 -45.27 -7.81
N GLY A 62 -6.18 -45.16 -6.78
CA GLY A 62 -5.93 -43.89 -6.12
C GLY A 62 -5.22 -42.89 -7.04
N ILE A 63 -4.41 -43.32 -7.99
CA ILE A 63 -3.71 -42.44 -8.93
C ILE A 63 -4.71 -41.78 -9.90
N GLU A 64 -5.65 -42.59 -10.42
CA GLU A 64 -6.71 -42.07 -11.30
C GLU A 64 -7.68 -41.19 -10.53
N THR A 65 -7.99 -41.58 -9.28
CA THR A 65 -8.82 -40.75 -8.36
C THR A 65 -8.16 -39.39 -8.12
N LEU A 66 -6.85 -39.36 -7.83
CA LEU A 66 -6.07 -38.13 -7.67
C LEU A 66 -6.15 -37.26 -8.93
N GLN A 67 -5.92 -37.82 -10.12
CA GLN A 67 -6.01 -37.05 -11.36
C GLN A 67 -7.36 -36.36 -11.53
N ARG A 68 -8.46 -37.10 -11.37
CA ARG A 68 -9.82 -36.57 -11.49
C ARG A 68 -10.15 -35.56 -10.39
N ALA A 69 -9.63 -35.77 -9.18
CA ALA A 69 -9.79 -34.82 -8.08
C ALA A 69 -9.09 -33.49 -8.37
N MET A 70 -7.85 -33.54 -8.92
CA MET A 70 -7.08 -32.35 -9.30
C MET A 70 -7.69 -31.59 -10.49
N GLU A 71 -8.39 -32.27 -11.41
CA GLU A 71 -9.14 -31.62 -12.50
C GLU A 71 -10.31 -30.79 -11.96
N VAL A 72 -10.98 -31.27 -10.89
CA VAL A 72 -12.13 -30.58 -10.27
C VAL A 72 -11.66 -29.49 -9.29
N HIS A 73 -10.70 -29.82 -8.44
CA HIS A 73 -10.14 -28.95 -7.42
C HIS A 73 -8.59 -28.95 -7.48
N PRO A 74 -7.97 -28.13 -8.35
CA PRO A 74 -6.50 -28.12 -8.55
C PRO A 74 -5.66 -27.80 -7.31
N ARG A 75 -6.30 -27.37 -6.21
CA ARG A 75 -5.64 -26.99 -4.95
C ARG A 75 -6.05 -27.88 -3.78
N LEU A 76 -6.71 -28.99 -4.03
CA LEU A 76 -7.08 -29.95 -2.98
C LEU A 76 -5.81 -30.57 -2.39
N LEU A 77 -5.69 -30.61 -1.07
CA LEU A 77 -4.58 -31.32 -0.43
C LEU A 77 -4.87 -32.81 -0.45
N VAL A 78 -4.08 -33.58 -1.15
CA VAL A 78 -4.20 -35.04 -1.22
C VAL A 78 -2.90 -35.66 -0.74
N VAL A 79 -2.98 -36.48 0.29
CA VAL A 79 -1.89 -37.31 0.80
C VAL A 79 -2.15 -38.74 0.36
N MET A 80 -1.23 -39.33 -0.38
CA MET A 80 -1.36 -40.70 -0.85
C MET A 80 -0.88 -41.70 0.21
N MET A 81 -1.62 -42.79 0.41
CA MET A 81 -1.27 -43.89 1.29
C MET A 81 -0.96 -45.14 0.46
N SER A 82 0.06 -45.93 0.82
CA SER A 82 0.40 -47.17 0.08
C SER A 82 0.97 -48.26 0.97
N GLY A 83 0.52 -49.48 0.79
CA GLY A 83 1.05 -50.66 1.48
C GLY A 83 2.28 -51.32 0.79
N HIS A 84 2.52 -51.00 -0.50
CA HIS A 84 3.65 -51.52 -1.27
C HIS A 84 4.22 -50.35 -2.10
N GLY A 85 4.87 -49.41 -1.41
CA GLY A 85 5.39 -48.18 -2.02
C GLY A 85 6.63 -48.44 -2.87
N SER A 86 6.47 -48.47 -4.19
CA SER A 86 7.63 -48.23 -5.03
C SER A 86 7.91 -46.72 -5.04
N ILE A 87 9.18 -46.34 -5.01
CA ILE A 87 9.61 -44.94 -5.18
C ILE A 87 8.99 -44.32 -6.46
N GLU A 88 8.77 -45.15 -7.49
CA GLU A 88 8.13 -44.73 -8.74
C GLU A 88 6.68 -44.27 -8.57
N SER A 89 5.88 -44.98 -7.76
CA SER A 89 4.48 -44.61 -7.47
C SER A 89 4.39 -43.30 -6.67
N ALA A 90 5.27 -43.11 -5.68
CA ALA A 90 5.38 -41.87 -4.92
C ALA A 90 5.74 -40.68 -5.82
N VAL A 91 6.78 -40.84 -6.65
CA VAL A 91 7.19 -39.79 -7.62
C VAL A 91 6.08 -39.48 -8.62
N LYS A 92 5.33 -40.49 -9.09
CA LYS A 92 4.21 -40.30 -10.00
C LYS A 92 3.07 -39.48 -9.31
N ALA A 93 2.72 -39.83 -8.08
CA ALA A 93 1.69 -39.14 -7.30
C ALA A 93 2.04 -37.66 -7.09
N ILE A 94 3.27 -37.36 -6.68
CA ILE A 94 3.74 -35.98 -6.50
C ILE A 94 3.70 -35.17 -7.80
N LYS A 95 4.12 -35.80 -8.94
CA LYS A 95 4.02 -35.13 -10.26
C LYS A 95 2.59 -34.85 -10.71
N LEU A 96 1.64 -35.63 -10.23
CA LEU A 96 0.19 -35.45 -10.50
C LEU A 96 -0.48 -34.46 -9.54
N GLY A 97 0.25 -33.90 -8.58
CA GLY A 97 -0.25 -32.86 -7.67
C GLY A 97 -0.59 -33.35 -6.27
N ALA A 98 -0.22 -34.58 -5.87
CA ALA A 98 -0.31 -34.98 -4.48
C ALA A 98 0.59 -34.10 -3.61
N TYR A 99 0.09 -33.73 -2.42
CA TYR A 99 0.84 -32.96 -1.44
C TYR A 99 2.01 -33.76 -0.86
N ASP A 100 1.73 -35.01 -0.47
CA ASP A 100 2.72 -35.90 0.09
C ASP A 100 2.31 -37.37 -0.09
N TYR A 101 3.19 -38.25 0.35
CA TYR A 101 3.02 -39.71 0.28
C TYR A 101 3.41 -40.34 1.62
N ILE A 102 2.66 -41.31 2.09
CA ILE A 102 2.91 -42.05 3.32
C ILE A 102 2.83 -43.56 3.10
N GLU A 103 3.78 -44.32 3.65
CA GLU A 103 3.86 -45.77 3.52
C GLU A 103 3.14 -46.45 4.71
N LYS A 104 2.32 -47.45 4.41
CA LYS A 104 1.75 -48.38 5.40
C LYS A 104 2.82 -49.37 5.89
N PRO A 105 2.93 -49.74 7.20
CA PRO A 105 1.96 -49.47 8.24
C PRO A 105 2.01 -48.01 8.75
N LEU A 106 0.80 -47.44 8.90
CA LEU A 106 0.61 -46.03 9.23
C LEU A 106 0.99 -45.77 10.69
N SER A 107 2.00 -44.95 10.93
CA SER A 107 2.34 -44.45 12.26
C SER A 107 1.41 -43.29 12.62
N LEU A 108 0.73 -43.40 13.77
CA LEU A 108 -0.19 -42.38 14.31
C LEU A 108 0.47 -40.99 14.37
N GLU A 109 1.66 -40.94 14.93
CA GLU A 109 2.42 -39.68 15.08
C GLU A 109 2.74 -39.04 13.72
N LYS A 110 3.13 -39.87 12.73
CA LYS A 110 3.45 -39.38 11.38
C LYS A 110 2.24 -38.81 10.66
N ILE A 111 1.09 -39.49 10.72
CA ILE A 111 -0.16 -39.01 10.09
C ILE A 111 -0.63 -37.70 10.73
N THR A 112 -0.71 -37.67 12.05
CA THR A 112 -1.14 -36.48 12.77
C THR A 112 -0.23 -35.29 12.49
N LEU A 113 1.10 -35.51 12.47
CA LEU A 113 2.06 -34.45 12.14
C LEU A 113 1.92 -33.98 10.70
N LEU A 114 1.77 -34.90 9.74
CA LEU A 114 1.63 -34.60 8.32
C LEU A 114 0.34 -33.80 8.03
N VAL A 115 -0.78 -34.25 8.60
CA VAL A 115 -2.07 -33.56 8.47
C VAL A 115 -2.00 -32.16 9.07
N LYS A 116 -1.40 -31.99 10.27
CA LYS A 116 -1.20 -30.69 10.89
C LYS A 116 -0.35 -29.76 10.01
N HIS A 117 0.73 -30.27 9.44
CA HIS A 117 1.60 -29.46 8.58
C HIS A 117 0.88 -29.04 7.28
N ALA A 118 0.23 -29.99 6.59
CA ALA A 118 -0.49 -29.72 5.35
C ALA A 118 -1.59 -28.65 5.53
N LEU A 119 -2.42 -28.81 6.57
CA LEU A 119 -3.48 -27.86 6.89
C LEU A 119 -2.94 -26.48 7.34
N HIS A 120 -1.82 -26.46 8.06
CA HIS A 120 -1.18 -25.22 8.46
C HIS A 120 -0.61 -24.45 7.26
N GLU A 121 0.07 -25.13 6.36
CA GLU A 121 0.60 -24.54 5.12
C GLU A 121 -0.52 -23.96 4.26
N ARG A 122 -1.60 -24.74 4.04
CA ARG A 122 -2.80 -24.25 3.32
C ARG A 122 -3.40 -23.02 3.97
N ARG A 123 -3.51 -23.01 5.30
CA ARG A 123 -4.04 -21.84 6.02
C ARG A 123 -3.18 -20.60 5.78
N LEU A 124 -1.84 -20.74 5.85
CA LEU A 124 -0.93 -19.64 5.56
C LEU A 124 -1.04 -19.16 4.11
N GLU A 125 -1.23 -20.07 3.15
CA GLU A 125 -1.44 -19.70 1.75
C GLU A 125 -2.75 -18.93 1.55
N LEU A 126 -3.84 -19.38 2.17
CA LEU A 126 -5.15 -18.70 2.12
C LEU A 126 -5.07 -17.32 2.78
N GLU A 127 -4.48 -17.22 3.98
CA GLU A 127 -4.27 -15.93 4.67
C GLU A 127 -3.39 -14.98 3.82
N ASN A 128 -2.34 -15.48 3.20
CA ASN A 128 -1.48 -14.70 2.32
C ASN A 128 -2.24 -14.21 1.08
N ARG A 129 -3.05 -15.08 0.49
CA ARG A 129 -3.89 -14.72 -0.65
C ARG A 129 -4.92 -13.66 -0.28
N ASP A 130 -5.64 -13.82 0.83
CA ASP A 130 -6.60 -12.84 1.32
C ASP A 130 -5.94 -11.49 1.62
N LEU A 131 -4.74 -11.51 2.22
CA LEU A 131 -3.96 -10.30 2.45
C LEU A 131 -3.55 -9.64 1.13
N ARG A 132 -3.11 -10.43 0.12
CA ARG A 132 -2.78 -9.91 -1.21
C ARG A 132 -4.01 -9.34 -1.93
N GLU A 133 -5.17 -9.99 -1.84
CA GLU A 133 -6.42 -9.51 -2.45
C GLU A 133 -6.92 -8.22 -1.78
N ARG A 134 -6.84 -8.13 -0.45
CA ARG A 134 -7.15 -6.89 0.30
C ARG A 134 -6.17 -5.77 -0.04
N ALA A 135 -4.88 -6.06 -0.11
CA ALA A 135 -3.88 -5.12 -0.56
C ALA A 135 -4.15 -4.68 -2.01
N GLY A 136 -4.49 -5.61 -2.91
CA GLY A 136 -4.82 -5.31 -4.31
C GLY A 136 -6.02 -4.37 -4.46
N ARG A 137 -7.08 -4.57 -3.66
CA ARG A 137 -8.23 -3.63 -3.65
C ARG A 137 -7.85 -2.25 -3.15
N ARG A 138 -6.99 -2.15 -2.15
CA ARG A 138 -6.51 -0.89 -1.58
C ARG A 138 -5.60 -0.11 -2.52
N PHE A 139 -4.90 -0.80 -3.43
CA PHE A 139 -3.96 -0.24 -4.40
C PHE A 139 -4.51 -0.18 -5.84
N LYS A 140 -5.83 -0.27 -6.01
CA LYS A 140 -6.45 -0.19 -7.33
C LYS A 140 -6.35 1.22 -7.92
N LEU A 141 -5.82 1.35 -9.13
CA LEU A 141 -5.85 2.58 -9.93
C LEU A 141 -7.27 2.77 -10.49
N VAL A 142 -8.04 3.65 -9.84
CA VAL A 142 -9.43 3.97 -10.23
C VAL A 142 -9.45 5.15 -11.20
N GLY A 143 -10.33 5.08 -12.21
CA GLY A 143 -10.55 6.11 -13.23
C GLY A 143 -10.61 5.50 -14.62
N GLU A 144 -11.46 6.03 -15.48
CA GLU A 144 -11.69 5.59 -16.88
C GLU A 144 -11.46 6.70 -17.90
N SER A 145 -11.03 7.88 -17.45
CA SER A 145 -10.68 8.98 -18.33
C SER A 145 -9.59 8.59 -19.33
N VAL A 146 -9.55 9.28 -20.47
CA VAL A 146 -8.58 9.03 -21.53
C VAL A 146 -7.15 9.07 -21.01
N VAL A 147 -6.84 10.03 -20.12
CA VAL A 147 -5.51 10.17 -19.51
C VAL A 147 -5.17 9.00 -18.59
N MET A 148 -6.16 8.42 -17.89
CA MET A 148 -5.95 7.24 -17.05
C MET A 148 -5.83 5.93 -17.84
N VAL A 149 -6.51 5.84 -18.99
CA VAL A 149 -6.32 4.71 -19.93
C VAL A 149 -4.89 4.73 -20.49
N GLU A 150 -4.41 5.91 -20.89
CA GLU A 150 -3.05 6.08 -21.39
C GLU A 150 -2.02 5.78 -20.30
N LEU A 151 -2.23 6.25 -19.06
CA LEU A 151 -1.37 5.94 -17.93
C LEU A 151 -1.28 4.42 -17.67
N ARG A 152 -2.40 3.69 -17.72
CA ARG A 152 -2.38 2.22 -17.60
C ARG A 152 -1.61 1.56 -18.74
N ARG A 153 -1.72 2.07 -19.97
CA ARG A 153 -0.94 1.58 -21.11
C ARG A 153 0.55 1.78 -20.89
N GLN A 154 0.96 2.92 -20.37
CA GLN A 154 2.37 3.20 -20.02
C GLN A 154 2.86 2.26 -18.91
N ILE A 155 2.05 1.99 -17.89
CA ILE A 155 2.36 1.03 -16.82
C ILE A 155 2.57 -0.37 -17.40
N ALA A 156 1.65 -0.87 -18.22
CA ALA A 156 1.74 -2.18 -18.86
C ALA A 156 2.96 -2.31 -19.78
N THR A 157 3.37 -1.21 -20.44
CA THR A 157 4.59 -1.18 -21.27
C THR A 157 5.86 -1.15 -20.43
N ALA A 158 5.86 -0.39 -19.33
CA ALA A 158 7.02 -0.26 -18.45
C ALA A 158 7.23 -1.48 -17.53
N GLY A 159 6.15 -2.22 -17.19
CA GLY A 159 6.19 -3.37 -16.29
C GLY A 159 7.23 -4.41 -16.69
N PRO A 160 7.13 -5.04 -17.87
CA PRO A 160 8.05 -6.09 -18.33
C PRO A 160 9.50 -5.62 -18.53
N ALA A 161 9.71 -4.32 -18.76
CA ALA A 161 11.05 -3.79 -19.01
C ALA A 161 11.89 -3.77 -17.71
N PRO A 162 13.14 -4.21 -17.75
CA PRO A 162 14.04 -4.14 -16.58
C PRO A 162 14.52 -2.72 -16.29
N SER A 163 14.15 -1.76 -17.14
CA SER A 163 14.57 -0.37 -17.07
C SER A 163 14.05 0.35 -15.82
N ARG A 164 14.81 1.37 -15.40
CA ARG A 164 14.40 2.28 -14.34
C ARG A 164 13.28 3.18 -14.82
N VAL A 165 12.41 3.56 -13.92
CA VAL A 165 11.26 4.43 -14.20
C VAL A 165 11.30 5.63 -13.26
N LEU A 166 11.16 6.83 -13.81
CA LEU A 166 10.92 8.05 -13.06
C LEU A 166 9.47 8.47 -13.21
N ILE A 167 8.78 8.57 -12.09
CA ILE A 167 7.37 8.98 -12.02
C ILE A 167 7.31 10.43 -11.55
N SER A 168 6.74 11.31 -12.35
CA SER A 168 6.51 12.71 -12.03
C SER A 168 5.02 12.96 -11.72
N GLY A 169 4.73 13.93 -10.87
CA GLY A 169 3.35 14.33 -10.59
C GLY A 169 3.20 15.00 -9.23
N GLU A 170 2.15 15.77 -9.07
CA GLU A 170 1.87 16.50 -7.86
C GLU A 170 1.68 15.58 -6.64
N ASN A 171 1.72 16.17 -5.44
CA ASN A 171 1.42 15.43 -4.21
C ASN A 171 -0.02 14.89 -4.23
N GLY A 172 -0.17 13.63 -3.80
CA GLY A 172 -1.48 13.00 -3.70
C GLY A 172 -2.11 12.53 -5.01
N THR A 173 -1.41 12.58 -6.15
CA THR A 173 -1.91 12.09 -7.45
C THR A 173 -1.96 10.56 -7.57
N GLY A 174 -1.21 9.83 -6.72
CA GLY A 174 -1.15 8.37 -6.72
C GLY A 174 0.12 7.79 -7.35
N LYS A 175 1.27 8.49 -7.30
CA LYS A 175 2.58 8.01 -7.80
C LYS A 175 2.95 6.64 -7.24
N GLU A 176 2.66 6.37 -5.97
CA GLU A 176 2.87 5.05 -5.34
C GLU A 176 2.07 3.95 -6.04
N LEU A 177 0.79 4.20 -6.36
CA LEU A 177 -0.06 3.22 -7.06
C LEU A 177 0.48 2.89 -8.45
N VAL A 178 1.03 3.89 -9.14
CA VAL A 178 1.71 3.70 -10.43
C VAL A 178 2.96 2.83 -10.28
N ALA A 179 3.79 3.10 -9.26
CA ALA A 179 4.99 2.30 -8.99
C ALA A 179 4.64 0.84 -8.65
N ARG A 180 3.61 0.61 -7.84
CA ARG A 180 3.10 -0.73 -7.52
C ARG A 180 2.54 -1.41 -8.76
N GLY A 181 1.79 -0.69 -9.62
CA GLY A 181 1.29 -1.22 -10.89
C GLY A 181 2.42 -1.70 -11.79
N ILE A 182 3.49 -0.92 -11.95
CA ILE A 182 4.68 -1.29 -12.73
C ILE A 182 5.38 -2.54 -12.14
N HIS A 183 5.44 -2.65 -10.81
CA HIS A 183 6.01 -3.83 -10.16
C HIS A 183 5.16 -5.08 -10.41
N LEU A 184 3.84 -4.99 -10.28
CA LEU A 184 2.91 -6.12 -10.48
C LEU A 184 2.91 -6.62 -11.93
N GLU A 185 3.08 -5.73 -12.91
CA GLU A 185 3.22 -6.08 -14.34
C GLU A 185 4.65 -6.55 -14.71
N SER A 186 5.55 -6.68 -13.74
CA SER A 186 6.94 -7.05 -13.99
C SER A 186 7.23 -8.54 -13.73
N PRO A 187 8.32 -9.10 -14.29
CA PRO A 187 8.80 -10.44 -13.93
C PRO A 187 9.17 -10.60 -12.44
N ARG A 188 9.17 -9.49 -11.67
CA ARG A 188 9.47 -9.46 -10.24
C ARG A 188 8.21 -9.29 -9.38
N ALA A 189 7.01 -9.50 -9.92
CA ALA A 189 5.73 -9.30 -9.22
C ALA A 189 5.62 -10.08 -7.89
N ASP A 190 6.22 -11.28 -7.82
CA ASP A 190 6.27 -12.12 -6.61
C ASP A 190 7.44 -11.83 -5.68
N LYS A 191 8.31 -10.88 -6.06
CA LYS A 191 9.50 -10.49 -5.29
C LYS A 191 9.20 -9.30 -4.38
N PRO A 192 10.09 -8.97 -3.42
CA PRO A 192 9.88 -7.83 -2.54
C PRO A 192 9.67 -6.51 -3.29
N PHE A 193 8.67 -5.73 -2.88
CA PHE A 193 8.50 -4.33 -3.22
C PHE A 193 8.78 -3.50 -1.97
N ILE A 194 9.92 -2.82 -1.96
CA ILE A 194 10.35 -2.02 -0.81
C ILE A 194 10.15 -0.56 -1.14
N GLU A 195 9.47 0.16 -0.27
CA GLU A 195 9.16 1.58 -0.40
C GLU A 195 9.97 2.42 0.56
N VAL A 196 10.54 3.52 0.07
CA VAL A 196 11.28 4.51 0.87
C VAL A 196 10.81 5.89 0.51
N ASN A 197 10.18 6.58 1.46
CA ASN A 197 9.87 8.00 1.31
C ASN A 197 11.05 8.83 1.81
N CYS A 198 11.78 9.45 0.86
CA CYS A 198 13.00 10.18 1.14
C CYS A 198 12.76 11.51 1.89
N ALA A 199 11.56 12.09 1.77
CA ALA A 199 11.19 13.30 2.50
C ALA A 199 10.82 13.03 3.97
N ALA A 200 10.36 11.82 4.28
CA ALA A 200 9.94 11.47 5.64
C ALA A 200 11.11 11.08 6.56
N ILE A 201 12.28 10.80 6.03
CA ILE A 201 13.46 10.35 6.78
C ILE A 201 14.40 11.54 7.00
N PRO A 202 14.80 11.84 8.26
CA PRO A 202 15.81 12.86 8.53
C PRO A 202 17.09 12.64 7.71
N GLU A 203 17.69 13.71 7.19
CA GLU A 203 18.90 13.65 6.35
C GLU A 203 20.04 12.85 7.01
N THR A 204 20.20 12.96 8.31
CA THR A 204 21.22 12.23 9.08
C THR A 204 21.01 10.71 9.15
N LEU A 205 19.78 10.23 8.91
CA LEU A 205 19.41 8.82 9.01
C LEU A 205 19.18 8.17 7.65
N ILE A 206 18.93 8.94 6.60
CA ILE A 206 18.55 8.41 5.28
C ILE A 206 19.61 7.47 4.70
N GLU A 207 20.89 7.76 4.90
CA GLU A 207 21.99 6.89 4.45
C GLU A 207 21.97 5.55 5.20
N SER A 208 21.74 5.56 6.51
CA SER A 208 21.65 4.36 7.33
C SER A 208 20.41 3.53 6.97
N GLU A 209 19.28 4.16 6.65
CA GLU A 209 18.08 3.46 6.19
C GLU A 209 18.29 2.84 4.80
N LEU A 210 18.83 3.58 3.84
CA LEU A 210 19.03 3.08 2.47
C LEU A 210 20.09 1.97 2.40
N PHE A 211 21.25 2.18 3.04
CA PHE A 211 22.42 1.32 2.88
C PHE A 211 22.70 0.42 4.08
N GLY A 212 21.99 0.60 5.20
CA GLY A 212 22.28 -0.10 6.45
C GLY A 212 23.52 0.41 7.14
N HIS A 213 23.80 -0.13 8.33
CA HIS A 213 24.98 0.25 9.11
C HIS A 213 25.58 -0.96 9.84
N GLU A 214 26.89 -0.87 10.09
CA GLU A 214 27.60 -1.79 10.96
C GLU A 214 27.49 -1.33 12.42
N LYS A 215 27.65 -2.25 13.37
CA LYS A 215 27.71 -1.92 14.79
C LYS A 215 28.82 -0.89 15.06
N GLY A 216 28.47 0.20 15.75
CA GLY A 216 29.41 1.27 16.10
C GLY A 216 29.63 2.32 14.98
N ALA A 217 28.88 2.30 13.88
CA ALA A 217 29.03 3.24 12.78
C ALA A 217 28.73 4.71 13.16
N PHE A 218 27.87 4.91 14.16
CA PHE A 218 27.52 6.23 14.73
C PHE A 218 27.01 6.06 16.17
N THR A 219 26.85 7.16 16.90
CA THR A 219 26.30 7.18 18.27
C THR A 219 24.87 6.64 18.25
N GLY A 220 24.64 5.44 18.82
CA GLY A 220 23.34 4.74 18.79
C GLY A 220 23.31 3.49 17.91
N ALA A 221 24.32 3.21 17.10
CA ALA A 221 24.45 1.98 16.32
C ALA A 221 24.86 0.79 17.19
N THR A 222 23.95 0.28 18.03
CA THR A 222 24.20 -0.82 18.97
C THR A 222 24.32 -2.19 18.32
N SER A 223 23.69 -2.38 17.16
CA SER A 223 23.70 -3.60 16.35
C SER A 223 23.85 -3.28 14.87
N MET A 224 24.22 -4.29 14.08
CA MET A 224 24.19 -4.20 12.62
C MET A 224 22.74 -4.18 12.11
N ARG A 225 22.43 -3.34 11.12
CA ARG A 225 21.11 -3.29 10.47
C ARG A 225 21.26 -3.32 8.96
N ARG A 226 20.43 -4.14 8.30
CA ARG A 226 20.35 -4.18 6.84
C ARG A 226 19.65 -2.93 6.32
N GLY A 227 20.13 -2.41 5.18
CA GLY A 227 19.52 -1.29 4.48
C GLY A 227 18.41 -1.71 3.50
N GLN A 228 17.63 -0.74 3.05
CA GLN A 228 16.50 -0.98 2.14
C GLN A 228 16.94 -1.55 0.79
N PHE A 229 18.14 -1.18 0.28
CA PHE A 229 18.71 -1.81 -0.92
C PHE A 229 18.98 -3.30 -0.74
N GLU A 230 19.42 -3.72 0.46
CA GLU A 230 19.66 -5.12 0.77
C GLU A 230 18.34 -5.91 0.93
N LEU A 231 17.31 -5.28 1.50
CA LEU A 231 15.98 -5.87 1.65
C LEU A 231 15.25 -6.01 0.32
N ALA A 232 15.55 -5.13 -0.63
CA ALA A 232 14.96 -5.14 -1.99
C ALA A 232 15.69 -6.07 -2.95
N ASP A 233 16.71 -6.82 -2.51
CA ASP A 233 17.50 -7.69 -3.39
C ASP A 233 16.64 -8.73 -4.12
N GLY A 234 16.83 -8.87 -5.42
CA GLY A 234 16.00 -9.66 -6.32
C GLY A 234 14.64 -9.05 -6.67
N GLY A 235 14.24 -7.95 -6.03
CA GLY A 235 12.94 -7.30 -6.13
C GLY A 235 12.98 -5.89 -6.73
N THR A 236 12.12 -5.02 -6.20
CA THR A 236 11.96 -3.61 -6.63
C THR A 236 12.09 -2.67 -5.44
N LEU A 237 12.88 -1.62 -5.59
CA LEU A 237 12.97 -0.51 -4.64
C LEU A 237 12.26 0.71 -5.23
N PHE A 238 11.26 1.21 -4.53
CA PHE A 238 10.56 2.44 -4.84
C PHE A 238 11.09 3.57 -3.97
N LEU A 239 11.69 4.57 -4.61
CA LEU A 239 12.21 5.78 -3.97
C LEU A 239 11.22 6.91 -4.21
N ASP A 240 10.40 7.24 -3.21
CA ASP A 240 9.47 8.35 -3.29
C ASP A 240 10.14 9.65 -2.86
N GLU A 241 9.77 10.75 -3.50
CA GLU A 241 10.27 12.12 -3.30
C GLU A 241 11.81 12.21 -3.36
N VAL A 242 12.41 11.64 -4.44
CA VAL A 242 13.87 11.65 -4.64
C VAL A 242 14.45 13.06 -4.72
N GLY A 243 13.64 14.05 -5.10
CA GLY A 243 14.02 15.47 -5.13
C GLY A 243 14.30 16.10 -3.76
N ASP A 244 14.00 15.36 -2.66
CA ASP A 244 14.28 15.78 -1.28
C ASP A 244 15.58 15.21 -0.71
N MET A 245 16.28 14.33 -1.45
CA MET A 245 17.58 13.81 -1.03
C MET A 245 18.67 14.89 -1.05
N SER A 246 19.59 14.85 -0.08
CA SER A 246 20.80 15.66 -0.13
C SER A 246 21.74 15.22 -1.27
N LEU A 247 22.58 16.12 -1.76
CA LEU A 247 23.54 15.83 -2.83
C LEU A 247 24.50 14.67 -2.45
N ALA A 248 24.81 14.50 -1.18
CA ALA A 248 25.63 13.40 -0.68
C ALA A 248 24.91 12.04 -0.85
N THR A 249 23.63 11.98 -0.44
CA THR A 249 22.79 10.78 -0.62
C THR A 249 22.59 10.47 -2.10
N GLN A 250 22.31 11.49 -2.93
CA GLN A 250 22.17 11.34 -4.38
C GLN A 250 23.43 10.71 -5.01
N ALA A 251 24.63 11.12 -4.61
CA ALA A 251 25.89 10.54 -5.11
C ALA A 251 26.05 9.05 -4.74
N LYS A 252 25.65 8.66 -3.53
CA LYS A 252 25.69 7.26 -3.09
C LYS A 252 24.66 6.41 -3.84
N VAL A 253 23.43 6.90 -3.99
CA VAL A 253 22.38 6.23 -4.78
C VAL A 253 22.85 6.03 -6.23
N LEU A 254 23.41 7.08 -6.87
CA LEU A 254 23.97 6.97 -8.22
C LEU A 254 25.00 5.84 -8.32
N ARG A 255 25.90 5.75 -7.35
CA ARG A 255 26.93 4.71 -7.34
C ARG A 255 26.33 3.31 -7.28
N VAL A 256 25.30 3.08 -6.43
CA VAL A 256 24.59 1.79 -6.38
C VAL A 256 23.90 1.48 -7.71
N LEU A 257 23.28 2.47 -8.34
CA LEU A 257 22.63 2.32 -9.65
C LEU A 257 23.62 1.97 -10.78
N GLN A 258 24.88 2.34 -10.65
CA GLN A 258 25.95 2.08 -11.64
C GLN A 258 26.65 0.75 -11.39
N GLU A 259 27.04 0.49 -10.14
CA GLU A 259 27.91 -0.64 -9.77
C GLU A 259 27.15 -1.86 -9.26
N GLN A 260 25.84 -1.73 -8.94
CA GLN A 260 24.99 -2.74 -8.29
C GLN A 260 25.63 -3.29 -7.00
N ARG A 261 26.38 -2.45 -6.30
CA ARG A 261 27.01 -2.75 -5.02
C ARG A 261 27.19 -1.50 -4.19
N PHE A 262 27.24 -1.66 -2.88
CA PHE A 262 27.45 -0.56 -1.94
C PHE A 262 28.15 -1.08 -0.66
N LEU A 263 28.52 -0.14 0.23
CA LEU A 263 29.04 -0.41 1.55
C LEU A 263 28.01 0.05 2.58
N ARG A 264 27.82 -0.69 3.65
CA ARG A 264 27.08 -0.18 4.82
C ARG A 264 27.81 1.00 5.45
N VAL A 265 27.07 1.86 6.14
CA VAL A 265 27.68 2.98 6.89
C VAL A 265 28.61 2.39 7.95
N GLY A 266 29.87 2.83 7.96
CA GLY A 266 30.93 2.28 8.83
C GLY A 266 31.50 0.92 8.39
N GLY A 267 31.01 0.33 7.30
CA GLY A 267 31.45 -0.95 6.77
C GLY A 267 32.51 -0.84 5.67
N THR A 268 33.28 -1.92 5.49
CA THR A 268 34.31 -2.04 4.44
C THR A 268 34.00 -3.15 3.43
N ARG A 269 33.04 -4.01 3.73
CA ARG A 269 32.68 -5.13 2.86
C ARG A 269 31.65 -4.69 1.83
N PRO A 270 31.92 -4.83 0.51
CA PRO A 270 30.94 -4.52 -0.53
C PRO A 270 29.80 -5.55 -0.55
N ILE A 271 28.57 -5.07 -0.63
CA ILE A 271 27.36 -5.85 -0.76
C ILE A 271 26.85 -5.70 -2.19
N LYS A 272 26.72 -6.80 -2.90
CA LYS A 272 26.18 -6.84 -4.26
C LYS A 272 24.67 -7.06 -4.18
N VAL A 273 23.89 -6.34 -4.98
CA VAL A 273 22.42 -6.43 -5.05
C VAL A 273 21.94 -6.35 -6.49
N ASP A 274 20.84 -7.04 -6.78
CA ASP A 274 20.11 -6.94 -8.05
C ASP A 274 18.73 -6.33 -7.78
N VAL A 275 18.63 -5.00 -7.86
CA VAL A 275 17.42 -4.26 -7.52
C VAL A 275 16.94 -3.46 -8.73
N ARG A 276 15.65 -3.63 -9.10
CA ARG A 276 14.98 -2.71 -10.00
C ARG A 276 14.59 -1.46 -9.23
N VAL A 277 14.97 -0.27 -9.73
CA VAL A 277 14.63 1.00 -9.06
C VAL A 277 13.54 1.73 -9.83
N ILE A 278 12.49 2.13 -9.12
CA ILE A 278 11.46 3.06 -9.55
C ILE A 278 11.59 4.29 -8.66
N ALA A 279 11.65 5.47 -9.23
CA ALA A 279 11.78 6.73 -8.48
C ALA A 279 10.56 7.62 -8.72
N ALA A 280 10.16 8.41 -7.73
CA ALA A 280 9.11 9.39 -7.89
C ALA A 280 9.51 10.76 -7.32
N SER A 281 8.97 11.83 -7.92
CA SER A 281 9.15 13.19 -7.42
C SER A 281 7.92 14.06 -7.72
N ASN A 282 7.57 14.94 -6.79
CA ASN A 282 6.62 16.02 -6.99
C ASN A 282 7.30 17.31 -7.49
N LYS A 283 8.63 17.37 -7.44
CA LYS A 283 9.43 18.53 -7.84
C LYS A 283 9.82 18.43 -9.31
N ASN A 284 9.93 19.59 -9.96
CA ASN A 284 10.56 19.68 -11.27
C ASN A 284 12.07 19.47 -11.12
N LEU A 285 12.53 18.24 -11.39
CA LEU A 285 13.94 17.87 -11.24
C LEU A 285 14.85 18.62 -12.21
N VAL A 286 14.37 19.01 -13.40
CA VAL A 286 15.16 19.82 -14.36
C VAL A 286 15.44 21.20 -13.77
N GLU A 287 14.47 21.80 -13.10
CA GLU A 287 14.68 23.05 -12.39
C GLU A 287 15.58 22.89 -11.16
N ALA A 288 15.44 21.78 -10.43
CA ALA A 288 16.32 21.44 -9.30
C ALA A 288 17.79 21.26 -9.74
N ILE A 289 18.03 20.70 -10.93
CA ILE A 289 19.37 20.62 -11.55
C ILE A 289 19.92 22.05 -11.81
N ARG A 290 19.12 22.93 -12.40
CA ARG A 290 19.53 24.32 -12.66
C ARG A 290 19.87 25.09 -11.38
N ARG A 291 19.18 24.80 -10.29
CA ARG A 291 19.42 25.37 -8.95
C ARG A 291 20.58 24.70 -8.20
N GLY A 292 21.16 23.63 -8.73
CA GLY A 292 22.23 22.88 -8.10
C GLY A 292 21.81 22.03 -6.89
N THR A 293 20.49 21.76 -6.71
CA THR A 293 19.95 20.96 -5.62
C THR A 293 19.72 19.48 -6.01
N PHE A 294 19.81 19.18 -7.31
CA PHE A 294 19.73 17.81 -7.83
C PHE A 294 20.85 17.57 -8.85
N ARG A 295 21.43 16.36 -8.83
CA ARG A 295 22.53 16.01 -9.72
C ARG A 295 22.01 15.59 -11.09
N GLU A 296 22.59 16.13 -12.13
CA GLU A 296 22.24 15.83 -13.52
C GLU A 296 22.54 14.35 -13.89
N ASP A 297 23.68 13.81 -13.40
CA ASP A 297 24.08 12.43 -13.66
C ASP A 297 23.11 11.42 -13.05
N LEU A 298 22.57 11.70 -11.86
CA LEU A 298 21.53 10.87 -11.23
C LEU A 298 20.20 10.96 -12.01
N TYR A 299 19.81 12.16 -12.46
CA TYR A 299 18.61 12.35 -13.26
C TYR A 299 18.60 11.45 -14.49
N PHE A 300 19.64 11.52 -15.33
CA PHE A 300 19.73 10.69 -16.54
C PHE A 300 19.82 9.19 -16.22
N ARG A 301 20.30 8.84 -15.05
CA ARG A 301 20.33 7.43 -14.62
C ARG A 301 18.97 6.91 -14.16
N LEU A 302 18.12 7.75 -13.58
CA LEU A 302 16.76 7.43 -13.15
C LEU A 302 15.74 7.54 -14.28
N ALA A 303 15.82 8.57 -15.11
CA ALA A 303 14.86 8.95 -16.14
C ALA A 303 15.03 8.17 -17.45
N VAL A 304 15.14 6.82 -17.38
CA VAL A 304 15.19 5.96 -18.58
C VAL A 304 13.81 5.84 -19.21
N LEU A 305 12.80 5.59 -18.40
CA LEU A 305 11.39 5.69 -18.74
C LEU A 305 10.77 6.77 -17.84
N GLN A 306 9.97 7.64 -18.43
CA GLN A 306 9.28 8.71 -17.70
C GLN A 306 7.78 8.50 -17.79
N ILE A 307 7.10 8.63 -16.65
CA ILE A 307 5.64 8.52 -16.55
C ILE A 307 5.16 9.72 -15.74
N ASP A 308 4.28 10.51 -16.34
CA ASP A 308 3.67 11.66 -15.69
C ASP A 308 2.26 11.29 -15.20
N VAL A 309 2.02 11.50 -13.91
CA VAL A 309 0.72 11.21 -13.29
C VAL A 309 -0.11 12.49 -13.30
N PRO A 310 -1.24 12.50 -14.05
CA PRO A 310 -2.04 13.70 -14.19
C PRO A 310 -2.68 14.12 -12.87
N PRO A 311 -2.74 15.42 -12.56
CA PRO A 311 -3.46 15.93 -11.40
C PRO A 311 -4.99 15.72 -11.57
N LEU A 312 -5.71 15.69 -10.44
CA LEU A 312 -7.13 15.36 -10.42
C LEU A 312 -8.00 16.35 -11.22
N ARG A 313 -7.60 17.63 -11.28
CA ARG A 313 -8.27 18.67 -12.09
C ARG A 313 -8.25 18.41 -13.60
N GLU A 314 -7.32 17.58 -14.10
CA GLU A 314 -7.23 17.19 -15.52
C GLU A 314 -8.00 15.90 -15.83
N ARG A 315 -8.60 15.26 -14.80
CA ARG A 315 -9.41 14.04 -14.90
C ARG A 315 -10.65 14.11 -14.02
N ARG A 316 -11.35 15.24 -14.05
CA ARG A 316 -12.55 15.49 -13.21
C ARG A 316 -13.66 14.47 -13.43
N GLU A 317 -13.74 13.88 -14.61
CA GLU A 317 -14.67 12.80 -14.97
C GLU A 317 -14.47 11.52 -14.15
N ASP A 318 -13.29 11.34 -13.55
CA ASP A 318 -13.00 10.19 -12.67
C ASP A 318 -13.46 10.43 -11.22
N ILE A 319 -13.82 11.66 -10.83
CA ILE A 319 -14.20 11.99 -9.45
C ILE A 319 -15.38 11.16 -8.95
N PRO A 320 -16.48 10.96 -9.70
CA PRO A 320 -17.58 10.13 -9.23
C PRO A 320 -17.16 8.68 -8.93
N ALA A 321 -16.35 8.09 -9.79
CA ALA A 321 -15.84 6.73 -9.60
C ALA A 321 -14.89 6.63 -8.40
N LEU A 322 -14.01 7.62 -8.18
CA LEU A 322 -13.14 7.72 -7.02
C LEU A 322 -13.94 7.87 -5.72
N VAL A 323 -14.96 8.71 -5.70
CA VAL A 323 -15.84 8.92 -4.55
C VAL A 323 -16.54 7.61 -4.19
N SER A 324 -17.16 6.94 -5.16
CA SER A 324 -17.84 5.66 -4.95
C SER A 324 -16.89 4.60 -4.39
N HIS A 325 -15.69 4.52 -4.94
CA HIS A 325 -14.64 3.61 -4.46
C HIS A 325 -14.24 3.90 -3.01
N PHE A 326 -13.96 5.17 -2.67
CA PHE A 326 -13.56 5.54 -1.31
C PHE A 326 -14.70 5.39 -0.31
N MET A 327 -15.95 5.68 -0.71
CA MET A 327 -17.11 5.41 0.14
C MET A 327 -17.22 3.92 0.46
N GLN A 328 -17.12 3.05 -0.54
CA GLN A 328 -17.17 1.61 -0.35
C GLN A 328 -16.07 1.13 0.59
N VAL A 329 -14.82 1.52 0.36
CA VAL A 329 -13.68 1.12 1.19
C VAL A 329 -13.87 1.59 2.64
N ASN A 330 -14.26 2.85 2.85
CA ASN A 330 -14.46 3.39 4.20
C ASN A 330 -15.63 2.70 4.93
N MET A 331 -16.73 2.40 4.24
CA MET A 331 -17.88 1.71 4.84
C MET A 331 -17.52 0.26 5.23
N GLU A 332 -16.77 -0.45 4.38
CA GLU A 332 -16.30 -1.81 4.68
C GLU A 332 -15.31 -1.82 5.87
N GLU A 333 -14.32 -0.91 5.88
CA GLU A 333 -13.29 -0.83 6.93
C GLU A 333 -13.89 -0.43 8.30
N GLN A 334 -14.92 0.41 8.32
CA GLN A 334 -15.52 0.93 9.56
C GLN A 334 -16.79 0.17 9.97
N GLY A 335 -17.25 -0.82 9.18
CA GLY A 335 -18.49 -1.55 9.45
C GLY A 335 -19.74 -0.69 9.42
N LEU A 336 -19.73 0.40 8.63
CA LEU A 336 -20.84 1.33 8.52
C LEU A 336 -21.91 0.79 7.55
N ARG A 337 -23.16 1.23 7.76
CA ARG A 337 -24.25 0.91 6.82
C ARG A 337 -23.98 1.54 5.46
N PRO A 338 -24.33 0.87 4.36
CA PRO A 338 -24.22 1.42 3.01
C PRO A 338 -24.93 2.79 2.92
N ARG A 339 -24.28 3.74 2.27
CA ARG A 339 -24.79 5.08 2.00
C ARG A 339 -24.62 5.39 0.54
N GLU A 340 -25.47 6.28 0.04
CA GLU A 340 -25.40 6.80 -1.32
C GLU A 340 -24.98 8.26 -1.29
N ILE A 341 -24.55 8.79 -2.40
CA ILE A 341 -24.23 10.22 -2.58
C ILE A 341 -25.13 10.79 -3.69
N SER A 342 -25.68 11.98 -3.48
CA SER A 342 -26.54 12.61 -4.47
C SER A 342 -25.73 13.18 -5.65
N GLU A 343 -26.36 13.32 -6.81
CA GLU A 343 -25.73 13.88 -8.00
C GLU A 343 -25.26 15.33 -7.76
N GLU A 344 -26.06 16.12 -7.03
CA GLU A 344 -25.69 17.50 -6.67
C GLU A 344 -24.45 17.55 -5.78
N ALA A 345 -24.26 16.56 -4.89
CA ALA A 345 -23.06 16.46 -4.07
C ALA A 345 -21.84 16.08 -4.91
N LEU A 346 -21.99 15.17 -5.86
CA LEU A 346 -20.95 14.83 -6.84
C LEU A 346 -20.56 16.04 -7.71
N ASP A 347 -21.53 16.85 -8.15
CA ASP A 347 -21.27 18.08 -8.89
C ASP A 347 -20.45 19.10 -8.10
N VAL A 348 -20.72 19.23 -6.80
CA VAL A 348 -19.91 20.08 -5.92
C VAL A 348 -18.47 19.61 -5.87
N LEU A 349 -18.25 18.29 -5.73
CA LEU A 349 -16.93 17.68 -5.71
C LEU A 349 -16.20 17.83 -7.04
N ALA A 350 -16.90 17.66 -8.18
CA ALA A 350 -16.31 17.74 -9.51
C ALA A 350 -15.83 19.15 -9.90
N ARG A 351 -16.41 20.20 -9.31
CA ARG A 351 -16.04 21.60 -9.58
C ARG A 351 -14.81 22.08 -8.82
N HIS A 352 -14.38 21.37 -7.80
CA HIS A 352 -13.22 21.74 -7.00
C HIS A 352 -11.90 21.40 -7.71
N ASP A 353 -10.84 22.16 -7.48
CA ASP A 353 -9.54 21.99 -8.17
C ASP A 353 -8.62 20.96 -7.51
N TRP A 354 -8.91 20.56 -6.28
CA TRP A 354 -8.20 19.52 -5.54
C TRP A 354 -6.69 19.73 -5.50
N PRO A 355 -6.16 20.77 -4.84
CA PRO A 355 -4.73 21.01 -4.75
C PRO A 355 -3.96 19.86 -4.09
N GLY A 356 -4.58 19.10 -3.18
CA GLY A 356 -4.05 17.86 -2.61
C GLY A 356 -4.43 16.60 -3.38
N ASN A 357 -5.03 16.77 -4.59
CA ASN A 357 -5.38 15.68 -5.50
C ASN A 357 -6.24 14.57 -4.86
N VAL A 358 -5.97 13.32 -5.21
CA VAL A 358 -6.74 12.15 -4.74
C VAL A 358 -6.62 11.95 -3.23
N ARG A 359 -5.49 12.34 -2.63
CA ARG A 359 -5.30 12.27 -1.15
C ARG A 359 -6.29 13.19 -0.42
N GLU A 360 -6.47 14.40 -0.92
CA GLU A 360 -7.42 15.36 -0.36
C GLU A 360 -8.87 14.89 -0.55
N LEU A 361 -9.22 14.43 -1.76
CA LEU A 361 -10.53 13.85 -2.04
C LEU A 361 -10.85 12.67 -1.11
N ARG A 362 -9.93 11.74 -0.94
CA ARG A 362 -10.09 10.59 -0.05
C ARG A 362 -10.37 11.02 1.39
N ASN A 363 -9.57 11.96 1.93
CA ASN A 363 -9.74 12.45 3.29
C ASN A 363 -11.09 13.17 3.47
N LEU A 364 -11.53 13.91 2.44
CA LEU A 364 -12.84 14.55 2.48
C LEU A 364 -13.97 13.52 2.47
N VAL A 365 -13.92 12.53 1.57
CA VAL A 365 -14.92 11.45 1.51
C VAL A 365 -15.00 10.69 2.83
N GLU A 366 -13.85 10.34 3.43
CA GLU A 366 -13.80 9.69 4.75
C GLU A 366 -14.51 10.53 5.81
N ARG A 367 -14.23 11.83 5.87
CA ARG A 367 -14.88 12.76 6.80
C ARG A 367 -16.39 12.84 6.56
N VAL A 368 -16.82 12.94 5.30
CA VAL A 368 -18.23 13.00 4.93
C VAL A 368 -18.97 11.72 5.33
N VAL A 369 -18.38 10.56 5.07
CA VAL A 369 -18.97 9.25 5.43
C VAL A 369 -19.16 9.13 6.94
N ILE A 370 -18.24 9.65 7.75
CA ILE A 370 -18.34 9.63 9.22
C ILE A 370 -19.40 10.63 9.73
N MET A 371 -19.42 11.86 9.18
CA MET A 371 -20.21 12.97 9.73
C MET A 371 -21.65 13.04 9.21
N ALA A 372 -21.93 12.50 8.02
CA ALA A 372 -23.28 12.55 7.44
C ALA A 372 -24.30 11.77 8.31
N ARG A 373 -25.46 12.36 8.52
CA ARG A 373 -26.49 11.80 9.43
C ARG A 373 -27.53 10.92 8.72
N GLY A 374 -27.64 11.08 7.40
CA GLY A 374 -28.65 10.37 6.59
C GLY A 374 -28.09 9.17 5.79
N PRO A 375 -28.97 8.39 5.14
CA PRO A 375 -28.57 7.32 4.23
C PRO A 375 -28.02 7.85 2.90
N ILE A 376 -28.37 9.09 2.53
CA ILE A 376 -27.92 9.77 1.30
C ILE A 376 -27.12 11.01 1.69
N ILE A 377 -25.90 11.12 1.21
CA ILE A 377 -25.03 12.29 1.39
C ILE A 377 -25.48 13.38 0.41
N GLN A 378 -25.87 14.53 0.95
CA GLN A 378 -26.39 15.68 0.19
C GLN A 378 -25.29 16.72 -0.09
N ALA A 379 -25.54 17.61 -1.06
CA ALA A 379 -24.65 18.74 -1.33
C ALA A 379 -24.38 19.61 -0.08
N ALA A 380 -25.36 19.74 0.80
CA ALA A 380 -25.22 20.49 2.07
C ALA A 380 -24.22 19.86 3.05
N ASP A 381 -24.00 18.55 2.99
CA ASP A 381 -23.00 17.85 3.83
C ASP A 381 -21.58 18.04 3.29
N VAL A 382 -21.44 18.21 1.97
CA VAL A 382 -20.17 18.29 1.26
C VAL A 382 -19.65 19.73 1.13
N ALA A 383 -20.52 20.68 0.77
CA ALA A 383 -20.14 22.05 0.41
C ALA A 383 -19.35 22.80 1.51
N PRO A 384 -19.68 22.69 2.80
CA PRO A 384 -18.89 23.34 3.86
C PRO A 384 -17.47 22.77 3.95
N LEU A 385 -17.31 21.46 3.76
CA LEU A 385 -16.03 20.77 3.87
C LEU A 385 -15.10 21.08 2.68
N VAL A 386 -15.68 21.20 1.48
CA VAL A 386 -14.94 21.61 0.26
C VAL A 386 -14.44 23.06 0.40
N ARG A 387 -15.25 23.98 0.95
CA ARG A 387 -14.82 25.37 1.22
C ARG A 387 -13.67 25.42 2.21
N GLN A 388 -13.74 24.67 3.30
CA GLN A 388 -12.66 24.59 4.28
C GLN A 388 -11.37 23.99 3.69
N ALA A 389 -11.48 23.01 2.79
CA ALA A 389 -10.33 22.41 2.09
C ALA A 389 -9.67 23.43 1.15
N GLY A 390 -10.45 24.28 0.47
CA GLY A 390 -9.93 25.35 -0.39
C GLY A 390 -9.31 26.52 0.38
N GLU A 391 -9.67 26.70 1.65
CA GLU A 391 -9.12 27.74 2.51
C GLU A 391 -7.82 27.34 3.23
N ILE A 392 -7.37 26.09 3.12
CA ILE A 392 -6.02 25.66 3.48
C ILE A 392 -5.04 26.03 2.33
N HIS A 393 -5.15 27.24 1.83
CA HIS A 393 -3.95 27.93 1.37
C HIS A 393 -3.16 28.23 2.65
N PRO A 394 -1.86 27.88 2.73
CA PRO A 394 -0.99 28.54 3.70
C PRO A 394 -1.29 30.03 3.50
N PRO A 395 -1.56 30.82 4.57
CA PRO A 395 -1.84 32.21 4.39
C PRO A 395 -0.83 32.70 3.37
N GLN A 396 -1.30 33.19 2.22
CA GLN A 396 -0.40 33.90 1.32
C GLN A 396 0.10 35.02 2.21
N ILE A 397 1.26 34.78 2.82
CA ILE A 397 2.07 35.86 3.34
C ILE A 397 2.26 36.67 2.07
N PRO A 398 1.60 37.83 1.91
CA PRO A 398 1.86 38.71 0.79
C PRO A 398 3.36 38.84 0.83
N SER A 399 4.06 38.51 -0.25
CA SER A 399 5.48 38.29 -0.28
C SER A 399 6.12 39.37 0.64
N ALA A 400 6.41 38.97 1.88
CA ALA A 400 6.79 39.88 2.94
C ALA A 400 8.17 40.49 2.65
N PHE A 401 8.66 40.22 1.45
CA PHE A 401 9.95 40.61 0.92
C PHE A 401 9.87 41.57 -0.26
N ASP A 402 8.69 41.91 -0.79
CA ASP A 402 8.53 42.91 -1.89
C ASP A 402 8.28 44.33 -1.37
N TYR A 403 8.66 44.64 -0.13
CA TYR A 403 8.60 45.97 0.39
C TYR A 403 9.89 46.74 0.07
N ALA A 404 9.74 47.98 -0.40
CA ALA A 404 10.85 48.83 -0.75
C ALA A 404 11.82 49.15 0.43
N SER A 405 11.33 48.99 1.66
CA SER A 405 12.13 49.20 2.87
C SER A 405 11.67 48.32 4.05
N LEU A 406 12.58 48.04 4.99
CA LEU A 406 12.26 47.38 6.27
C LEU A 406 11.18 48.13 7.07
N ARG A 407 11.12 49.44 6.91
CA ARG A 407 10.08 50.28 7.54
C ARG A 407 8.70 49.98 6.97
N ASP A 408 8.59 49.80 5.67
CA ASP A 408 7.32 49.48 4.99
C ASP A 408 6.85 48.08 5.33
N ALA A 409 7.76 47.09 5.32
CA ALA A 409 7.49 45.74 5.76
C ALA A 409 6.96 45.67 7.19
N ARG A 410 7.60 46.41 8.10
CA ARG A 410 7.16 46.50 9.51
C ARG A 410 5.81 47.18 9.65
N ALA A 411 5.56 48.25 8.92
CA ALA A 411 4.28 48.95 8.94
C ALA A 411 3.13 48.09 8.40
N ALA A 412 3.37 47.30 7.35
CA ALA A 412 2.39 46.37 6.82
C ALA A 412 2.08 45.25 7.81
N PHE A 413 3.09 44.63 8.43
CA PHE A 413 2.89 43.63 9.47
C PHE A 413 2.12 44.17 10.67
N GLU A 414 2.50 45.35 11.20
CA GLU A 414 1.82 45.97 12.34
C GLU A 414 0.36 46.32 12.00
N ARG A 415 0.08 46.76 10.76
CA ARG A 415 -1.30 47.03 10.28
C ARG A 415 -2.16 45.77 10.31
N GLU A 416 -1.66 44.71 9.74
CA GLU A 416 -2.38 43.44 9.67
C GLU A 416 -2.63 42.85 11.05
N TYR A 417 -1.59 42.80 11.89
CA TYR A 417 -1.64 42.23 13.22
C TYR A 417 -2.58 43.00 14.17
N ILE A 418 -2.47 44.32 14.18
CA ILE A 418 -3.36 45.16 14.98
C ILE A 418 -4.81 45.10 14.48
N GLY A 419 -5.01 45.11 13.15
CA GLY A 419 -6.33 44.98 12.55
C GLY A 419 -7.01 43.65 12.89
N ARG A 420 -6.25 42.56 12.90
CA ARG A 420 -6.74 41.22 13.30
C ARG A 420 -7.15 41.23 14.78
N LYS A 421 -6.32 41.75 15.67
CA LYS A 421 -6.59 41.82 17.10
C LYS A 421 -7.77 42.71 17.42
N LEU A 422 -7.97 43.83 16.71
CA LEU A 422 -9.15 44.65 16.82
C LEU A 422 -10.45 43.92 16.45
N ARG A 423 -10.41 43.10 15.38
CA ARG A 423 -11.55 42.28 14.99
C ARG A 423 -11.86 41.20 16.04
N GLU A 424 -10.83 40.51 16.58
CA GLU A 424 -10.98 39.51 17.64
C GLU A 424 -11.66 40.07 18.90
N HIS A 425 -11.42 41.35 19.20
CA HIS A 425 -12.01 42.04 20.38
C HIS A 425 -13.18 42.97 20.04
N GLY A 426 -13.89 42.75 18.91
CA GLY A 426 -15.07 43.53 18.54
C GLY A 426 -14.77 45.02 18.40
N TRP A 427 -13.62 45.42 17.88
CA TRP A 427 -13.15 46.78 17.71
C TRP A 427 -12.95 47.58 19.03
N ASN A 428 -12.94 46.89 20.18
CA ASN A 428 -12.71 47.51 21.50
C ASN A 428 -11.21 47.76 21.69
N VAL A 429 -10.81 49.03 21.53
CA VAL A 429 -9.39 49.45 21.58
C VAL A 429 -8.77 49.21 22.96
N SER A 430 -9.54 49.34 24.07
CA SER A 430 -9.02 49.12 25.41
C SER A 430 -8.66 47.65 25.65
N LYS A 431 -9.59 46.73 25.35
CA LYS A 431 -9.33 45.28 25.46
C LYS A 431 -8.20 44.81 24.52
N THR A 432 -8.12 45.41 23.32
CA THR A 432 -7.04 45.10 22.37
C THR A 432 -5.69 45.60 22.88
N ALA A 433 -5.63 46.75 23.51
CA ALA A 433 -4.39 47.29 24.09
C ALA A 433 -3.87 46.40 25.23
N ASP A 434 -4.77 45.90 26.09
CA ASP A 434 -4.44 44.99 27.19
C ASP A 434 -3.90 43.64 26.64
N ASP A 435 -4.53 43.08 25.60
CA ASP A 435 -4.10 41.83 24.97
C ASP A 435 -2.74 41.96 24.27
N LEU A 436 -2.52 43.10 23.60
CA LEU A 436 -1.25 43.42 22.95
C LEU A 436 -0.16 43.87 23.94
N LYS A 437 -0.47 44.02 25.23
CA LYS A 437 0.43 44.50 26.27
C LYS A 437 1.07 45.85 25.93
N VAL A 438 0.27 46.77 25.37
CA VAL A 438 0.69 48.13 25.03
C VAL A 438 -0.23 49.16 25.68
N GLU A 439 0.27 50.35 25.92
CA GLU A 439 -0.56 51.44 26.42
C GLU A 439 -1.64 51.83 25.39
N ARG A 440 -2.86 52.09 25.86
CA ARG A 440 -4.00 52.47 25.03
C ARG A 440 -3.68 53.70 24.16
N SER A 441 -2.97 54.69 24.72
CA SER A 441 -2.50 55.88 24.01
C SER A 441 -1.57 55.56 22.86
N HIS A 442 -0.67 54.57 23.05
CA HIS A 442 0.26 54.09 22.04
C HIS A 442 -0.47 53.33 20.92
N LEU A 443 -1.42 52.48 21.27
CA LEU A 443 -2.24 51.75 20.27
C LEU A 443 -3.07 52.72 19.42
N HIS A 444 -3.73 53.74 20.05
CA HIS A 444 -4.46 54.78 19.31
C HIS A 444 -3.57 55.53 18.31
N ARG A 445 -2.35 55.86 18.67
CA ARG A 445 -1.38 56.51 17.79
C ARG A 445 -1.01 55.59 16.60
N LYS A 446 -0.78 54.30 16.85
CA LYS A 446 -0.49 53.31 15.81
C LYS A 446 -1.65 53.10 14.86
N ILE A 447 -2.88 53.02 15.34
CA ILE A 447 -4.11 52.91 14.54
C ILE A 447 -4.21 54.06 13.53
N LYS A 448 -3.96 55.29 14.00
CA LYS A 448 -3.96 56.48 13.14
C LYS A 448 -2.78 56.48 12.15
N LEU A 449 -1.59 56.17 12.60
CA LEU A 449 -0.37 56.17 11.77
C LEU A 449 -0.43 55.10 10.64
N LEU A 450 -1.05 53.96 10.92
CA LEU A 450 -1.16 52.85 10.01
C LEU A 450 -2.46 52.87 9.18
N ASN A 451 -3.29 53.93 9.31
CA ASN A 451 -4.58 54.08 8.61
C ASN A 451 -5.50 52.85 8.77
N ILE A 452 -5.64 52.33 10.00
CA ILE A 452 -6.54 51.21 10.27
C ILE A 452 -7.95 51.78 10.51
N GLU A 453 -8.93 51.40 9.68
CA GLU A 453 -10.32 51.80 9.83
C GLU A 453 -10.95 51.07 11.04
N VAL A 454 -11.25 51.78 12.11
CA VAL A 454 -12.01 51.25 13.23
C VAL A 454 -13.49 51.46 12.92
N ARG A 455 -14.24 50.37 12.72
CA ARG A 455 -15.71 50.44 12.57
C ARG A 455 -16.31 50.49 13.97
N PRO A 456 -17.07 51.55 14.33
CA PRO A 456 -17.82 51.51 15.56
C PRO A 456 -18.92 50.46 15.48
N GLU A 457 -19.13 49.70 16.56
CA GLU A 457 -20.32 48.88 16.71
C GLU A 457 -21.58 49.74 16.55
N SER A 458 -22.47 49.30 15.61
CA SER A 458 -23.87 49.78 15.55
C SER A 458 -24.71 49.06 16.59
#